data_82c6fbcc2927d1768b8660df42da7f74
#
_entry.id   82c6fbcc2927d1768b8660df42da7f74
#
_cell.length_a   1.000
_cell.length_b   1.000
_cell.length_c   1.000
_cell.angle_alpha   90.00
_cell.angle_beta   90.00
_cell.angle_gamma   90.00
#
_symmetry.space_group_name_H-M   'P 1'
#
loop_
_entity.id
_entity.type
_entity.pdbx_description
1 polymer ?
#
loop_
_entity_poly.entity_id
_entity_poly.type
_entity_poly.pdbx_seq_one_letter_code
_entity_poly.pdbx_strand_id
1 'polypeptide(L)'
;MKFHAVLLYINDQFPDISIFKNLQEVGRGLYPKGAYLYSVEQEFITDRFYWMYFQYDNAKLYSDKVIDIEDNSVKENPRPKSQVEPRLQLFSCYDLESHILYVSDYSKKATITDYISEMLQKSAQTKNVLRSVDDFLNVVTQLKSVCFTQRRTLFTSKEDSIFKKQANLYGLDLPEKSKIRLDYGATPIGAAKNALRDWKMKRESGEFED
;
A
#
# COMPACT_ATOMS: atom_id res chain seq x y z
N MET A 1 14.82 -7.00 2.42
CA MET A 1 13.35 -7.00 2.26
C MET A 1 12.86 -5.56 2.34
N LYS A 2 11.84 -5.18 1.57
CA LYS A 2 11.26 -3.82 1.56
C LYS A 2 9.86 -3.91 2.15
N PHE A 3 9.51 -2.99 3.04
CA PHE A 3 8.16 -2.88 3.58
C PHE A 3 7.46 -1.60 3.11
N HIS A 4 6.16 -1.70 2.97
CA HIS A 4 5.25 -0.59 2.65
C HIS A 4 4.41 -0.27 3.87
N ALA A 5 4.33 1.00 4.24
CA ALA A 5 3.55 1.48 5.36
C ALA A 5 2.13 1.85 4.93
N VAL A 6 1.13 1.36 5.66
CA VAL A 6 -0.28 1.73 5.50
C VAL A 6 -0.92 1.91 6.88
N LEU A 7 -1.99 2.69 6.96
CA LEU A 7 -2.81 2.79 8.17
C LEU A 7 -3.83 1.65 8.17
N LEU A 8 -3.96 0.94 9.28
CA LEU A 8 -4.98 -0.11 9.46
C LEU A 8 -6.12 0.44 10.29
N TYR A 9 -7.36 0.21 9.82
CA TYR A 9 -8.58 0.52 10.53
C TYR A 9 -9.41 -0.75 10.70
N ILE A 10 -10.01 -0.93 11.87
CA ILE A 10 -10.99 -1.98 12.15
C ILE A 10 -12.25 -1.28 12.68
N ASN A 11 -13.39 -1.46 11.99
CA ASN A 11 -14.61 -0.69 12.24
C ASN A 11 -14.37 0.83 12.29
N ASP A 12 -13.60 1.35 11.32
CA ASP A 12 -13.22 2.76 11.19
C ASP A 12 -12.40 3.37 12.35
N GLN A 13 -11.87 2.53 13.23
CA GLN A 13 -11.00 2.94 14.34
C GLN A 13 -9.62 2.28 14.23
N PHE A 14 -8.60 2.91 14.81
CA PHE A 14 -7.31 2.28 14.97
C PHE A 14 -7.43 1.12 15.96
N PRO A 15 -6.99 -0.10 15.59
CA PRO A 15 -7.04 -1.24 16.49
C PRO A 15 -6.07 -1.06 17.67
N ASP A 16 -6.53 -1.42 18.83
CA ASP A 16 -5.77 -1.49 20.06
C ASP A 16 -5.21 -2.92 20.31
N ILE A 17 -4.49 -3.08 21.39
CA ILE A 17 -3.90 -4.36 21.77
C ILE A 17 -4.95 -5.46 22.01
N SER A 18 -6.14 -5.11 22.48
CA SER A 18 -7.22 -6.08 22.77
C SER A 18 -7.75 -6.74 21.49
N ILE A 19 -7.80 -5.98 20.41
CA ILE A 19 -8.20 -6.47 19.09
C ILE A 19 -7.22 -7.56 18.61
N PHE A 20 -5.92 -7.34 18.74
CA PHE A 20 -4.91 -8.30 18.33
C PHE A 20 -4.79 -9.51 19.25
N LYS A 21 -5.02 -9.34 20.55
CA LYS A 21 -5.16 -10.49 21.48
C LYS A 21 -6.33 -11.37 21.07
N ASN A 22 -7.48 -10.78 20.79
CA ASN A 22 -8.63 -11.52 20.27
C ASN A 22 -8.32 -12.18 18.93
N LEU A 23 -7.66 -11.48 18.00
CA LEU A 23 -7.25 -12.05 16.71
C LEU A 23 -6.33 -13.27 16.90
N GLN A 24 -5.42 -13.24 17.87
CA GLN A 24 -4.53 -14.35 18.21
C GLN A 24 -5.30 -15.56 18.75
N GLU A 25 -6.36 -15.33 19.53
CA GLU A 25 -7.21 -16.40 20.07
C GLU A 25 -8.12 -17.05 19.03
N VAL A 26 -8.73 -16.23 18.15
CA VAL A 26 -9.71 -16.73 17.16
C VAL A 26 -9.09 -17.02 15.80
N GLY A 27 -7.88 -16.57 15.55
CA GLY A 27 -7.19 -16.69 14.27
C GLY A 27 -6.91 -18.15 13.89
N ARG A 28 -7.23 -18.49 12.65
CA ARG A 28 -6.97 -19.83 12.11
C ARG A 28 -5.59 -19.90 11.48
N GLY A 29 -4.85 -20.96 11.75
CA GLY A 29 -3.56 -21.25 11.14
C GLY A 29 -3.65 -21.57 9.64
N LEU A 30 -4.87 -21.87 9.11
CA LEU A 30 -5.12 -22.08 7.69
C LEU A 30 -6.22 -21.13 7.20
N TYR A 31 -5.91 -20.42 6.12
CA TYR A 31 -6.82 -19.45 5.52
C TYR A 31 -6.90 -19.64 3.99
N PRO A 32 -8.01 -20.17 3.48
CA PRO A 32 -8.25 -20.29 2.04
C PRO A 32 -8.77 -18.96 1.48
N LYS A 33 -8.18 -18.49 0.37
CA LYS A 33 -8.68 -17.30 -0.34
C LYS A 33 -8.55 -17.49 -1.86
N GLY A 34 -9.66 -17.67 -2.54
CA GLY A 34 -9.69 -17.94 -3.98
C GLY A 34 -8.98 -19.25 -4.33
N ALA A 35 -7.93 -19.17 -5.17
CA ALA A 35 -7.12 -20.33 -5.54
C ALA A 35 -5.94 -20.57 -4.59
N TYR A 36 -5.72 -19.71 -3.60
CA TYR A 36 -4.58 -19.77 -2.70
C TYR A 36 -4.97 -20.34 -1.34
N LEU A 37 -4.05 -21.08 -0.75
CA LEU A 37 -4.13 -21.54 0.62
C LEU A 37 -2.98 -20.90 1.40
N TYR A 38 -3.31 -20.24 2.49
CA TYR A 38 -2.37 -19.56 3.37
C TYR A 38 -2.22 -20.32 4.67
N SER A 39 -0.98 -20.58 5.08
CA SER A 39 -0.63 -20.90 6.46
C SER A 39 -0.33 -19.58 7.18
N VAL A 40 -0.98 -19.33 8.31
CA VAL A 40 -0.91 -18.06 9.03
C VAL A 40 -0.33 -18.29 10.41
N GLU A 41 0.77 -17.62 10.70
CA GLU A 41 1.37 -17.52 12.02
C GLU A 41 1.26 -16.08 12.50
N GLN A 42 0.97 -15.89 13.79
CA GLN A 42 0.76 -14.57 14.36
C GLN A 42 1.17 -14.53 15.82
N GLU A 43 1.86 -13.47 16.20
CA GLU A 43 2.37 -13.30 17.56
C GLU A 43 2.65 -11.85 17.92
N PHE A 44 2.68 -11.54 19.21
CA PHE A 44 3.28 -10.32 19.71
C PHE A 44 4.80 -10.52 19.86
N ILE A 45 5.59 -9.73 19.14
CA ILE A 45 7.05 -9.70 19.35
C ILE A 45 7.38 -8.92 20.63
N THR A 46 6.62 -7.84 20.86
CA THR A 46 6.66 -7.02 22.08
C THR A 46 5.25 -6.50 22.34
N ASP A 47 5.03 -5.81 23.47
CA ASP A 47 3.75 -5.13 23.73
C ASP A 47 3.38 -4.06 22.67
N ARG A 48 4.34 -3.69 21.84
CA ARG A 48 4.16 -2.69 20.79
C ARG A 48 3.90 -3.30 19.41
N PHE A 49 4.55 -4.40 19.06
CA PHE A 49 4.54 -4.94 17.71
C PHE A 49 3.78 -6.24 17.62
N TYR A 50 2.76 -6.28 16.75
CA TYR A 50 2.04 -7.48 16.37
C TYR A 50 2.44 -7.95 14.99
N TRP A 51 2.96 -9.18 14.91
CA TRP A 51 3.48 -9.78 13.70
C TRP A 51 2.49 -10.78 13.13
N MET A 52 2.35 -10.80 11.80
CA MET A 52 1.61 -11.81 11.06
C MET A 52 2.45 -12.27 9.88
N TYR A 53 2.62 -13.56 9.76
CA TYR A 53 3.35 -14.21 8.71
C TYR A 53 2.45 -15.18 7.95
N PHE A 54 2.40 -15.02 6.64
CA PHE A 54 1.59 -15.84 5.75
C PHE A 54 2.53 -16.56 4.78
N GLN A 55 2.50 -17.89 4.82
CA GLN A 55 3.11 -18.73 3.80
C GLN A 55 1.99 -19.25 2.89
N TYR A 56 2.14 -19.14 1.57
CA TYR A 56 1.05 -19.49 0.67
C TYR A 56 1.52 -19.97 -0.68
N ASP A 57 0.66 -20.74 -1.35
CA ASP A 57 0.77 -21.06 -2.78
C ASP A 57 -0.62 -21.33 -3.36
N ASN A 58 -0.67 -21.47 -4.68
CA ASN A 58 -1.88 -21.84 -5.38
C ASN A 58 -2.20 -23.32 -5.13
N ALA A 59 -3.31 -23.59 -4.47
CA ALA A 59 -3.74 -24.95 -4.12
C ALA A 59 -4.03 -25.86 -5.34
N LYS A 60 -4.22 -25.27 -6.53
CA LYS A 60 -4.50 -26.01 -7.78
C LYS A 60 -3.25 -26.34 -8.58
N LEU A 61 -2.08 -25.78 -8.24
CA LEU A 61 -0.85 -26.05 -8.95
C LEU A 61 -0.20 -27.32 -8.39
N TYR A 62 -0.19 -28.36 -9.23
CA TYR A 62 0.51 -29.60 -8.99
C TYR A 62 1.20 -30.06 -10.27
N SER A 63 2.44 -30.49 -10.17
CA SER A 63 3.16 -31.17 -11.26
C SER A 63 3.37 -32.62 -10.87
N ASP A 64 3.05 -33.55 -11.76
CA ASP A 64 3.30 -34.97 -11.54
C ASP A 64 4.82 -35.27 -11.55
N LYS A 65 5.63 -34.37 -12.09
CA LYS A 65 7.10 -34.56 -12.21
C LYS A 65 7.83 -33.36 -11.62
N VAL A 66 9.00 -33.62 -11.07
CA VAL A 66 9.95 -32.62 -10.58
C VAL A 66 11.30 -32.84 -11.25
N ILE A 67 12.08 -31.77 -11.39
CA ILE A 67 13.47 -31.84 -11.86
C ILE A 67 14.37 -31.85 -10.63
N ASP A 68 15.17 -32.88 -10.51
CA ASP A 68 16.23 -32.97 -9.51
C ASP A 68 17.40 -32.07 -9.96
N ILE A 69 17.74 -31.08 -9.14
CA ILE A 69 18.78 -30.08 -9.47
C ILE A 69 20.22 -30.63 -9.30
N GLU A 70 20.39 -31.76 -8.58
CA GLU A 70 21.71 -32.34 -8.36
C GLU A 70 22.17 -33.17 -9.56
N ASP A 71 21.26 -33.95 -10.13
CA ASP A 71 21.57 -34.86 -11.25
C ASP A 71 20.89 -34.49 -12.58
N ASN A 72 20.12 -33.38 -12.58
CA ASN A 72 19.31 -32.94 -13.72
C ASN A 72 18.32 -33.98 -14.25
N SER A 73 17.92 -34.94 -13.43
CA SER A 73 16.95 -35.98 -13.79
C SER A 73 15.53 -35.53 -13.56
N VAL A 74 14.62 -36.11 -14.34
CA VAL A 74 13.15 -35.90 -14.13
C VAL A 74 12.64 -37.09 -13.33
N LYS A 75 12.13 -36.81 -12.12
CA LYS A 75 11.56 -37.77 -11.18
C LYS A 75 10.07 -37.55 -10.97
N GLU A 76 9.37 -38.55 -10.49
CA GLU A 76 8.00 -38.38 -10.02
C GLU A 76 7.98 -37.46 -8.81
N ASN A 77 6.91 -36.63 -8.71
CA ASN A 77 6.79 -35.73 -7.59
C ASN A 77 6.45 -36.53 -6.32
N PRO A 78 7.34 -36.53 -5.30
CA PRO A 78 7.08 -37.26 -4.06
C PRO A 78 5.94 -36.67 -3.23
N ARG A 79 5.50 -35.45 -3.53
CA ARG A 79 4.41 -34.76 -2.83
C ARG A 79 3.07 -35.29 -3.32
N PRO A 80 2.15 -35.70 -2.42
CA PRO A 80 0.77 -36.05 -2.78
C PRO A 80 0.01 -34.86 -3.36
N LYS A 81 -0.93 -35.10 -4.29
CA LYS A 81 -1.80 -34.07 -4.88
C LYS A 81 -2.65 -33.30 -3.85
N SER A 82 -2.90 -33.91 -2.70
CA SER A 82 -3.65 -33.29 -1.58
C SER A 82 -2.83 -32.28 -0.76
N GLN A 83 -1.52 -32.16 -1.02
CA GLN A 83 -0.64 -31.26 -0.28
C GLN A 83 -0.26 -30.05 -1.12
N VAL A 84 -0.14 -28.91 -0.48
CA VAL A 84 0.34 -27.65 -1.06
C VAL A 84 1.70 -27.32 -0.43
N GLU A 85 2.67 -26.99 -1.26
CA GLU A 85 3.96 -26.49 -0.81
C GLU A 85 3.93 -24.96 -0.82
N PRO A 86 3.95 -24.28 0.34
CA PRO A 86 3.87 -22.83 0.39
C PRO A 86 5.23 -22.21 0.02
N ARG A 87 5.37 -21.79 -1.24
CA ARG A 87 6.62 -21.19 -1.78
C ARG A 87 6.65 -19.66 -1.66
N LEU A 88 5.51 -19.05 -1.49
CA LEU A 88 5.36 -17.60 -1.42
C LEU A 88 5.16 -17.16 0.04
N GLN A 89 5.64 -15.95 0.34
CA GLN A 89 5.66 -15.42 1.68
C GLN A 89 5.11 -13.98 1.69
N LEU A 90 4.31 -13.67 2.70
CA LEU A 90 3.82 -12.32 2.98
C LEU A 90 4.05 -12.03 4.46
N PHE A 91 4.80 -10.98 4.73
CA PHE A 91 5.08 -10.53 6.08
C PHE A 91 4.31 -9.24 6.36
N SER A 92 3.76 -9.15 7.56
CA SER A 92 3.20 -7.89 8.04
C SER A 92 3.48 -7.70 9.53
N CYS A 93 3.61 -6.44 9.91
CA CYS A 93 3.86 -6.03 11.29
C CYS A 93 3.05 -4.78 11.60
N TYR A 94 2.22 -4.82 12.63
CA TYR A 94 1.49 -3.66 13.09
C TYR A 94 2.17 -3.03 14.29
N ASP A 95 2.44 -1.74 14.22
CA ASP A 95 2.96 -0.92 15.31
C ASP A 95 1.77 -0.26 16.05
N LEU A 96 1.52 -0.71 17.28
CA LEU A 96 0.43 -0.23 18.13
C LEU A 96 0.57 1.24 18.53
N GLU A 97 1.80 1.76 18.57
CA GLU A 97 2.07 3.15 18.93
C GLU A 97 1.83 4.12 17.78
N SER A 98 2.34 3.80 16.60
CA SER A 98 2.18 4.64 15.41
C SER A 98 0.92 4.34 14.59
N HIS A 99 0.20 3.27 14.89
CA HIS A 99 -0.95 2.75 14.14
C HIS A 99 -0.64 2.39 12.69
N ILE A 100 0.62 2.06 12.39
CA ILE A 100 1.08 1.72 11.06
C ILE A 100 1.17 0.20 10.90
N LEU A 101 0.58 -0.30 9.81
CA LEU A 101 0.78 -1.66 9.33
C LEU A 101 1.86 -1.64 8.26
N TYR A 102 2.96 -2.33 8.51
CA TYR A 102 4.03 -2.59 7.56
C TYR A 102 3.75 -3.88 6.81
N VAL A 103 3.80 -3.87 5.48
CA VAL A 103 3.50 -5.03 4.62
C VAL A 103 4.63 -5.23 3.63
N SER A 104 5.13 -6.47 3.51
CA SER A 104 6.22 -6.80 2.57
C SER A 104 5.80 -6.75 1.09
N ASP A 105 4.52 -6.97 0.80
CA ASP A 105 3.95 -6.84 -0.54
C ASP A 105 2.68 -5.98 -0.50
N TYR A 106 2.77 -4.76 -1.06
CA TYR A 106 1.67 -3.81 -1.09
C TYR A 106 0.44 -4.33 -1.83
N SER A 107 0.64 -5.14 -2.88
CA SER A 107 -0.47 -5.70 -3.66
C SER A 107 -1.31 -6.71 -2.85
N LYS A 108 -0.72 -7.30 -1.81
CA LYS A 108 -1.34 -8.32 -0.95
C LYS A 108 -1.93 -7.76 0.36
N LYS A 109 -1.90 -6.44 0.57
CA LYS A 109 -2.49 -5.83 1.78
C LYS A 109 -3.96 -6.23 2.00
N ALA A 110 -4.73 -6.40 0.92
CA ALA A 110 -6.10 -6.88 0.99
C ALA A 110 -6.24 -8.31 1.53
N THR A 111 -5.21 -9.15 1.42
CA THR A 111 -5.23 -10.49 2.03
C THR A 111 -5.19 -10.41 3.55
N ILE A 112 -4.40 -9.47 4.09
CA ILE A 112 -4.28 -9.25 5.53
C ILE A 112 -5.59 -8.70 6.10
N THR A 113 -6.18 -7.68 5.45
CA THR A 113 -7.44 -7.10 5.91
C THR A 113 -8.60 -8.08 5.82
N ASP A 114 -8.66 -8.89 4.76
CA ASP A 114 -9.71 -9.91 4.61
C ASP A 114 -9.58 -11.01 5.68
N TYR A 115 -8.34 -11.46 5.96
CA TYR A 115 -8.08 -12.39 7.06
C TYR A 115 -8.56 -11.82 8.41
N ILE A 116 -8.15 -10.59 8.73
CA ILE A 116 -8.56 -9.91 9.97
C ILE A 116 -10.08 -9.79 10.02
N SER A 117 -10.71 -9.38 8.92
CA SER A 117 -12.16 -9.19 8.84
C SER A 117 -12.92 -10.49 9.08
N GLU A 118 -12.45 -11.58 8.47
CA GLU A 118 -13.09 -12.90 8.60
C GLU A 118 -12.93 -13.46 10.01
N MET A 119 -11.72 -13.38 10.59
CA MET A 119 -11.47 -13.93 11.92
C MET A 119 -12.21 -13.16 13.00
N LEU A 120 -12.21 -11.84 12.94
CA LEU A 120 -12.85 -10.98 13.95
C LEU A 120 -14.34 -10.70 13.69
N GLN A 121 -14.85 -11.05 12.51
CA GLN A 121 -16.21 -10.68 12.05
C GLN A 121 -16.41 -9.14 12.14
N LYS A 122 -15.37 -8.39 11.77
CA LYS A 122 -15.34 -6.92 11.78
C LYS A 122 -14.82 -6.40 10.45
N SER A 123 -15.24 -5.21 10.06
CA SER A 123 -14.69 -4.57 8.85
C SER A 123 -13.25 -4.14 9.09
N ALA A 124 -12.31 -4.66 8.32
CA ALA A 124 -10.93 -4.21 8.32
C ALA A 124 -10.56 -3.58 6.98
N GLN A 125 -9.90 -2.43 7.01
CA GLN A 125 -9.47 -1.72 5.80
C GLN A 125 -8.12 -1.04 6.00
N THR A 126 -7.41 -0.81 4.91
CA THR A 126 -6.17 -0.05 4.93
C THR A 126 -6.32 1.26 4.17
N LYS A 127 -5.71 2.32 4.70
CA LYS A 127 -5.56 3.62 4.02
C LYS A 127 -4.07 3.91 3.84
N ASN A 128 -3.73 4.68 2.82
CA ASN A 128 -2.34 5.11 2.63
C ASN A 128 -1.93 6.05 3.78
N VAL A 129 -0.67 5.95 4.21
CA VAL A 129 -0.09 6.91 5.13
C VAL A 129 0.07 8.23 4.36
N LEU A 130 -0.78 9.19 4.67
CA LEU A 130 -0.66 10.56 4.19
C LEU A 130 0.01 11.37 5.31
N ARG A 131 1.25 11.75 5.11
CA ARG A 131 1.89 12.75 5.97
C ARG A 131 1.28 14.12 5.69
N SER A 132 1.17 14.95 6.70
CA SER A 132 0.84 16.35 6.48
C SER A 132 1.88 17.00 5.55
N VAL A 133 1.50 18.05 4.82
CA VAL A 133 2.45 18.77 3.97
C VAL A 133 3.62 19.30 4.80
N ASP A 134 3.36 19.72 6.03
CA ASP A 134 4.39 20.24 6.93
C ASP A 134 5.38 19.15 7.37
N ASP A 135 4.90 17.96 7.75
CA ASP A 135 5.76 16.81 8.08
C ASP A 135 6.61 16.41 6.87
N PHE A 136 6.00 16.38 5.68
CA PHE A 136 6.71 16.10 4.44
C PHE A 136 7.81 17.14 4.20
N LEU A 137 7.49 18.45 4.32
CA LEU A 137 8.45 19.54 4.12
C LEU A 137 9.60 19.54 5.14
N ASN A 138 9.35 19.02 6.35
CA ASN A 138 10.38 18.93 7.40
C ASN A 138 11.40 17.82 7.14
N VAL A 139 11.01 16.71 6.56
CA VAL A 139 11.88 15.53 6.34
C VAL A 139 12.51 15.48 4.95
N VAL A 140 11.91 16.15 3.97
CA VAL A 140 12.42 16.13 2.59
C VAL A 140 13.61 17.08 2.46
N THR A 141 14.72 16.56 1.92
CA THR A 141 15.96 17.31 1.69
C THR A 141 16.21 17.64 0.21
N GLN A 142 15.66 16.83 -0.69
CA GLN A 142 15.84 16.98 -2.14
C GLN A 142 14.53 16.78 -2.89
N LEU A 143 14.35 17.55 -3.95
CA LEU A 143 13.25 17.44 -4.90
C LEU A 143 13.75 16.78 -6.18
N LYS A 144 13.20 15.62 -6.53
CA LYS A 144 13.53 14.92 -7.77
C LYS A 144 12.54 15.25 -8.89
N SER A 145 11.26 15.17 -8.61
CA SER A 145 10.22 15.54 -9.57
C SER A 145 8.94 15.94 -8.88
N VAL A 146 8.17 16.80 -9.52
CA VAL A 146 6.80 17.17 -9.13
C VAL A 146 5.88 16.77 -10.27
N CYS A 147 4.76 16.15 -9.93
CA CYS A 147 3.75 15.76 -10.89
C CYS A 147 2.43 16.40 -10.53
N PHE A 148 1.89 17.21 -11.42
CA PHE A 148 0.57 17.81 -11.31
C PHE A 148 -0.40 17.01 -12.19
N THR A 149 -1.55 16.67 -11.63
CA THR A 149 -2.63 16.05 -12.40
C THR A 149 -3.89 16.86 -12.17
N GLN A 150 -4.53 17.30 -13.25
CA GLN A 150 -5.82 17.97 -13.21
C GLN A 150 -6.82 17.13 -14.01
N ARG A 151 -8.02 16.97 -13.46
CA ARG A 151 -9.18 16.44 -14.20
C ARG A 151 -10.13 17.60 -14.48
N ARG A 152 -10.71 17.62 -15.70
CA ARG A 152 -11.76 18.57 -16.02
C ARG A 152 -12.98 18.26 -15.18
N THR A 153 -13.39 19.21 -14.33
CA THR A 153 -14.68 19.19 -13.65
C THR A 153 -15.56 20.28 -14.23
N LEU A 154 -16.88 20.18 -14.08
CA LEU A 154 -17.84 21.19 -14.56
C LEU A 154 -17.60 22.60 -13.95
N PHE A 155 -16.81 22.68 -12.90
CA PHE A 155 -16.50 23.90 -12.15
C PHE A 155 -15.08 24.44 -12.39
N THR A 156 -14.24 23.81 -13.21
CA THR A 156 -12.88 24.27 -13.52
C THR A 156 -12.89 25.43 -14.51
N SER A 157 -13.55 26.54 -14.18
CA SER A 157 -13.61 27.73 -15.02
C SER A 157 -12.59 28.82 -14.65
N LYS A 158 -11.68 28.58 -13.68
CA LYS A 158 -10.67 29.59 -13.30
C LYS A 158 -9.70 29.84 -14.45
N GLU A 159 -9.71 31.08 -14.92
CA GLU A 159 -8.94 31.54 -16.10
C GLU A 159 -7.43 31.44 -15.95
N ASP A 160 -6.93 31.27 -14.72
CA ASP A 160 -5.52 31.30 -14.37
C ASP A 160 -4.84 29.95 -14.16
N SER A 161 -5.51 28.82 -14.45
CA SER A 161 -4.85 27.54 -14.29
C SER A 161 -3.66 27.37 -15.26
N ILE A 162 -2.56 26.83 -14.79
CA ILE A 162 -1.37 26.54 -15.60
C ILE A 162 -1.70 25.67 -16.82
N PHE A 163 -2.69 24.81 -16.69
CA PHE A 163 -3.16 23.92 -17.76
C PHE A 163 -3.93 24.69 -18.84
N LYS A 164 -4.74 25.71 -18.46
CA LYS A 164 -5.45 26.57 -19.41
C LYS A 164 -4.47 27.49 -20.16
N LYS A 165 -3.50 28.05 -19.43
CA LYS A 165 -2.42 28.85 -20.05
C LYS A 165 -1.65 28.04 -21.08
N GLN A 166 -1.32 26.77 -20.80
CA GLN A 166 -0.66 25.89 -21.77
C GLN A 166 -1.58 25.52 -22.94
N ALA A 167 -2.84 25.16 -22.69
CA ALA A 167 -3.80 24.85 -23.74
C ALA A 167 -3.99 26.04 -24.68
N ASN A 168 -4.16 27.24 -24.13
CA ASN A 168 -4.28 28.48 -24.90
C ASN A 168 -3.03 28.79 -25.73
N LEU A 169 -1.82 28.50 -25.21
CA LEU A 169 -0.56 28.70 -25.94
C LEU A 169 -0.50 27.87 -27.23
N TYR A 170 -1.14 26.69 -27.24
CA TYR A 170 -1.20 25.80 -28.38
C TYR A 170 -2.51 25.91 -29.19
N GLY A 171 -3.41 26.84 -28.82
CA GLY A 171 -4.71 27.00 -29.46
C GLY A 171 -5.65 25.80 -29.31
N LEU A 172 -5.51 25.06 -28.19
CA LEU A 172 -6.28 23.85 -27.92
C LEU A 172 -7.29 24.09 -26.79
N ASP A 173 -8.39 23.33 -26.82
CA ASP A 173 -9.30 23.25 -25.68
C ASP A 173 -8.67 22.51 -24.49
N LEU A 174 -9.21 22.76 -23.27
CA LEU A 174 -8.77 22.06 -22.09
C LEU A 174 -9.05 20.55 -22.20
N PRO A 175 -8.04 19.68 -22.10
CA PRO A 175 -8.22 18.25 -22.14
C PRO A 175 -9.00 17.75 -20.90
N GLU A 176 -9.68 16.61 -21.03
CA GLU A 176 -10.38 15.96 -19.91
C GLU A 176 -9.46 15.63 -18.74
N LYS A 177 -8.20 15.32 -19.04
CA LYS A 177 -7.16 15.02 -18.07
C LYS A 177 -5.83 15.57 -18.53
N SER A 178 -5.21 16.38 -17.69
CA SER A 178 -3.86 16.93 -17.93
C SER A 178 -2.90 16.39 -16.88
N LYS A 179 -1.67 16.09 -17.30
CA LYS A 179 -0.57 15.70 -16.42
C LYS A 179 0.69 16.43 -16.83
N ILE A 180 1.25 17.20 -15.89
CA ILE A 180 2.55 17.87 -16.05
C ILE A 180 3.52 17.24 -15.07
N ARG A 181 4.68 16.81 -15.57
CA ARG A 181 5.79 16.35 -14.75
C ARG A 181 6.98 17.29 -14.94
N LEU A 182 7.47 17.82 -13.85
CA LEU A 182 8.67 18.63 -13.79
C LEU A 182 9.76 17.81 -13.10
N ASP A 183 10.85 17.53 -13.82
CA ASP A 183 12.01 16.81 -13.29
C ASP A 183 13.11 17.82 -12.93
N TYR A 184 13.51 17.82 -11.66
CA TYR A 184 14.48 18.77 -11.09
C TYR A 184 15.85 18.13 -10.85
N GLY A 185 16.04 16.86 -11.21
CA GLY A 185 17.22 16.12 -10.80
C GLY A 185 17.27 15.96 -9.28
N ALA A 186 18.43 16.14 -8.66
CA ALA A 186 18.59 16.09 -7.21
C ALA A 186 18.75 17.52 -6.65
N THR A 187 17.82 18.41 -6.94
CA THR A 187 17.88 19.81 -6.47
C THR A 187 17.56 19.91 -4.98
N PRO A 188 18.38 20.63 -4.17
CA PRO A 188 18.03 20.87 -2.76
C PRO A 188 16.66 21.54 -2.64
N ILE A 189 15.81 21.04 -1.77
CA ILE A 189 14.40 21.47 -1.67
C ILE A 189 14.25 22.90 -1.10
N GLY A 190 15.30 23.51 -0.57
CA GLY A 190 15.23 24.82 0.10
C GLY A 190 14.44 25.87 -0.68
N ALA A 191 14.72 26.02 -1.98
CA ALA A 191 14.00 26.96 -2.84
C ALA A 191 12.54 26.53 -3.11
N ALA A 192 12.28 25.22 -3.18
CA ALA A 192 10.93 24.70 -3.44
C ALA A 192 10.04 24.66 -2.19
N LYS A 193 10.60 24.69 -0.98
CA LYS A 193 9.81 24.69 0.28
C LYS A 193 8.83 25.85 0.37
N ASN A 194 9.25 27.03 -0.01
CA ASN A 194 8.39 28.21 0.02
C ASN A 194 7.25 28.08 -1.01
N ALA A 195 7.57 27.67 -2.24
CA ALA A 195 6.58 27.45 -3.27
C ALA A 195 5.53 26.37 -2.85
N LEU A 196 5.97 25.31 -2.19
CA LEU A 196 5.06 24.26 -1.68
C LEU A 196 4.20 24.77 -0.51
N ARG A 197 4.74 25.65 0.38
CA ARG A 197 3.94 26.30 1.44
C ARG A 197 2.92 27.27 0.87
N ASP A 198 3.30 28.07 -0.10
CA ASP A 198 2.38 28.98 -0.79
C ASP A 198 1.28 28.22 -1.50
N TRP A 199 1.61 27.09 -2.08
CA TRP A 199 0.65 26.20 -2.72
C TRP A 199 -0.34 25.59 -1.72
N LYS A 200 0.15 25.18 -0.54
CA LYS A 200 -0.69 24.72 0.57
C LYS A 200 -1.66 25.82 1.01
N MET A 201 -1.16 27.02 1.25
CA MET A 201 -2.00 28.16 1.68
C MET A 201 -3.08 28.48 0.64
N LYS A 202 -2.74 28.47 -0.65
CA LYS A 202 -3.71 28.71 -1.74
C LYS A 202 -4.76 27.61 -1.84
N ARG A 203 -4.40 26.36 -1.56
CA ARG A 203 -5.36 25.25 -1.47
C ARG A 203 -6.30 25.41 -0.29
N GLU A 204 -5.78 25.77 0.89
CA GLU A 204 -6.56 25.98 2.11
C GLU A 204 -7.47 27.22 2.00
N SER A 205 -7.08 28.24 1.21
CA SER A 205 -7.92 29.43 0.93
C SER A 205 -8.99 29.17 -0.13
N GLY A 206 -9.04 27.98 -0.74
CA GLY A 206 -9.99 27.66 -1.81
C GLY A 206 -9.64 28.28 -3.17
N GLU A 207 -8.44 28.80 -3.36
CA GLU A 207 -7.95 29.27 -4.66
C GLU A 207 -7.64 28.10 -5.64
N PHE A 208 -7.47 26.89 -5.08
CA PHE A 208 -7.39 25.65 -5.85
C PHE A 208 -8.46 24.68 -5.36
N GLU A 209 -9.40 24.34 -6.21
CA GLU A 209 -10.26 23.18 -6.01
C GLU A 209 -9.53 21.91 -6.48
N ASP A 210 -9.78 20.82 -5.75
CA ASP A 210 -9.18 19.47 -6.02
C ASP A 210 -9.51 18.92 -7.41
#